data_d18e94adbbbf98018617154caa2890d5
#
_entry.id   d18e94adbbbf98018617154caa2890d5
#
_cell.length_a   1.000
_cell.length_b   1.000
_cell.length_c   1.000
_cell.angle_alpha   90.00
_cell.angle_beta   90.00
_cell.angle_gamma   90.00
#
_symmetry.space_group_name_H-M   'P 1'
#
loop_
_entity.id
_entity.type
_entity.pdbx_description
1 polymer ?
#
loop_
_entity_poly.entity_id
_entity_poly.type
_entity_poly.pdbx_seq_one_letter_code
_entity_poly.pdbx_strand_id
1 'polypeptide(L)'
;MLEPQTVAACVRAMQDVTDKPVTVKHRIGVDDHNEYGFVRDFVGTVYDAGCRVFIVHTRSAWLKGLSPKENREVPPLVRETAFRLKKDFPDTVMLINGQIASIDEAKALVDAGMDGVMVGRAAYQNPWMLAGADEVLYGVEHDVTRLECVHRMTAYLEENYRDDVHAIRAVARHVNGLAQGLPGARRWRQVLSDPAAIKDRGAGLIQYAWEEAFGEG
;
A
#
# COMPACT_ATOMS: atom_id res chain seq x y z
N MET A 1 2.55 -19.73 -5.99
CA MET A 1 1.22 -20.36 -6.20
C MET A 1 1.32 -21.71 -6.94
N LEU A 2 2.22 -21.84 -7.88
CA LEU A 2 2.43 -23.11 -8.59
C LEU A 2 3.02 -24.23 -7.70
N GLU A 3 3.60 -23.87 -6.55
CA GLU A 3 4.17 -24.79 -5.58
C GLU A 3 3.60 -24.53 -4.17
N PRO A 4 2.33 -24.85 -3.92
CA PRO A 4 1.65 -24.51 -2.66
C PRO A 4 2.29 -25.19 -1.45
N GLN A 5 2.83 -26.40 -1.60
CA GLN A 5 3.51 -27.14 -0.50
C GLN A 5 4.80 -26.44 -0.05
N THR A 6 5.56 -25.86 -0.98
CA THR A 6 6.75 -25.07 -0.64
C THR A 6 6.35 -23.82 0.16
N VAL A 7 5.28 -23.12 -0.24
CA VAL A 7 4.78 -21.97 0.51
C VAL A 7 4.30 -22.37 1.90
N ALA A 8 3.57 -23.49 2.01
CA ALA A 8 3.12 -24.03 3.28
C ALA A 8 4.30 -24.39 4.21
N ALA A 9 5.37 -24.99 3.68
CA ALA A 9 6.58 -25.29 4.44
C ALA A 9 7.28 -24.02 4.94
N CYS A 10 7.35 -22.97 4.10
CA CYS A 10 7.88 -21.66 4.50
C CYS A 10 7.05 -21.02 5.63
N VAL A 11 5.72 -21.08 5.54
CA VAL A 11 4.83 -20.56 6.58
C VAL A 11 5.08 -21.25 7.91
N ARG A 12 5.12 -22.59 7.93
CA ARG A 12 5.44 -23.37 9.16
C ARG A 12 6.81 -22.96 9.74
N ALA A 13 7.85 -22.94 8.91
CA ALA A 13 9.18 -22.59 9.38
C ALA A 13 9.27 -21.17 9.95
N MET A 14 8.51 -20.21 9.41
CA MET A 14 8.42 -18.86 9.97
C MET A 14 7.64 -18.86 11.30
N GLN A 15 6.55 -19.59 11.40
CA GLN A 15 5.77 -19.72 12.64
C GLN A 15 6.54 -20.37 13.79
N ASP A 16 7.45 -21.29 13.49
CA ASP A 16 8.29 -21.96 14.49
C ASP A 16 9.27 -21.01 15.22
N VAL A 17 9.54 -19.83 14.65
CA VAL A 17 10.53 -18.86 15.17
C VAL A 17 9.91 -17.53 15.60
N THR A 18 8.59 -17.36 15.51
CA THR A 18 7.88 -16.15 15.92
C THR A 18 6.44 -16.45 16.34
N ASP A 19 5.97 -15.71 17.35
CA ASP A 19 4.58 -15.67 17.80
C ASP A 19 3.73 -14.63 17.03
N LYS A 20 4.35 -13.86 16.15
CA LYS A 20 3.65 -12.88 15.30
C LYS A 20 2.91 -13.56 14.15
N PRO A 21 1.78 -13.01 13.69
CA PRO A 21 1.05 -13.55 12.54
C PRO A 21 1.93 -13.62 11.29
N VAL A 22 2.05 -14.81 10.72
CA VAL A 22 2.64 -15.01 9.38
C VAL A 22 1.53 -14.86 8.36
N THR A 23 1.65 -13.89 7.47
CA THR A 23 0.63 -13.55 6.47
C THR A 23 1.08 -13.93 5.07
N VAL A 24 0.13 -14.28 4.20
CA VAL A 24 0.42 -14.59 2.79
C VAL A 24 -0.29 -13.63 1.86
N LYS A 25 0.49 -12.93 1.04
CA LYS A 25 -0.03 -12.10 -0.05
C LYS A 25 0.11 -12.84 -1.37
N HIS A 26 -1.00 -13.00 -2.10
CA HIS A 26 -1.02 -13.77 -3.34
C HIS A 26 -1.91 -13.14 -4.42
N ARG A 27 -1.82 -13.65 -5.64
CA ARG A 27 -2.70 -13.39 -6.77
C ARG A 27 -3.85 -14.41 -6.80
N ILE A 28 -4.79 -14.25 -7.75
CA ILE A 28 -5.90 -15.19 -7.94
C ILE A 28 -5.63 -16.26 -8.99
N GLY A 29 -4.50 -16.18 -9.70
CA GLY A 29 -4.08 -17.12 -10.72
C GLY A 29 -2.69 -16.82 -11.23
N VAL A 30 -2.15 -17.74 -12.04
CA VAL A 30 -0.84 -17.61 -12.71
C VAL A 30 -0.96 -18.18 -14.12
N ASP A 31 -0.71 -17.35 -15.12
CA ASP A 31 -0.83 -17.68 -16.55
C ASP A 31 -2.20 -18.33 -16.85
N ASP A 32 -2.22 -19.58 -17.37
CA ASP A 32 -3.43 -20.31 -17.71
C ASP A 32 -4.16 -20.92 -16.49
N HIS A 33 -3.53 -20.94 -15.31
CA HIS A 33 -4.13 -21.39 -14.06
C HIS A 33 -4.90 -20.24 -13.39
N ASN A 34 -6.12 -19.98 -13.87
CA ASN A 34 -6.94 -18.85 -13.41
C ASN A 34 -8.35 -19.25 -12.95
N GLU A 35 -8.66 -20.58 -12.92
CA GLU A 35 -9.89 -21.11 -12.37
C GLU A 35 -9.91 -20.98 -10.83
N TYR A 36 -11.11 -20.79 -10.30
CA TYR A 36 -11.31 -20.63 -8.86
C TYR A 36 -10.72 -21.79 -8.02
N GLY A 37 -10.83 -23.01 -8.51
CA GLY A 37 -10.26 -24.20 -7.85
C GLY A 37 -8.76 -24.07 -7.57
N PHE A 38 -8.01 -23.53 -8.51
CA PHE A 38 -6.57 -23.32 -8.35
C PHE A 38 -6.22 -22.41 -7.16
N VAL A 39 -6.86 -21.23 -7.06
CA VAL A 39 -6.57 -20.32 -5.95
C VAL A 39 -7.14 -20.82 -4.63
N ARG A 40 -8.31 -21.48 -4.63
CA ARG A 40 -8.90 -22.09 -3.43
C ARG A 40 -7.99 -23.17 -2.86
N ASP A 41 -7.47 -24.04 -3.70
CA ASP A 41 -6.62 -25.16 -3.28
C ASP A 41 -5.24 -24.65 -2.80
N PHE A 42 -4.73 -23.57 -3.40
CA PHE A 42 -3.55 -22.85 -2.90
C PHE A 42 -3.80 -22.30 -1.49
N VAL A 43 -4.91 -21.56 -1.30
CA VAL A 43 -5.26 -20.99 0.01
C VAL A 43 -5.48 -22.10 1.03
N GLY A 44 -6.20 -23.18 0.67
CA GLY A 44 -6.43 -24.33 1.55
C GLY A 44 -5.12 -24.98 2.02
N THR A 45 -4.17 -25.22 1.12
CA THR A 45 -2.86 -25.79 1.46
C THR A 45 -2.09 -24.91 2.46
N VAL A 46 -2.13 -23.60 2.27
CA VAL A 46 -1.44 -22.64 3.15
C VAL A 46 -2.21 -22.44 4.48
N TYR A 47 -3.52 -22.51 4.45
CA TYR A 47 -4.40 -22.53 5.63
C TYR A 47 -4.12 -23.74 6.52
N ASP A 48 -3.99 -24.94 5.94
CA ASP A 48 -3.65 -26.18 6.64
C ASP A 48 -2.25 -26.13 7.29
N ALA A 49 -1.37 -25.27 6.76
CA ALA A 49 -0.07 -24.96 7.35
C ALA A 49 -0.13 -23.97 8.52
N GLY A 50 -1.32 -23.47 8.89
CA GLY A 50 -1.52 -22.57 10.02
C GLY A 50 -1.65 -21.09 9.66
N CYS A 51 -1.54 -20.69 8.39
CA CYS A 51 -1.79 -19.30 7.98
C CYS A 51 -3.28 -18.94 8.19
N ARG A 52 -3.53 -17.80 8.80
CA ARG A 52 -4.89 -17.28 9.04
C ARG A 52 -5.12 -15.87 8.48
N VAL A 53 -4.11 -15.26 7.88
CA VAL A 53 -4.21 -13.90 7.31
C VAL A 53 -3.74 -13.93 5.87
N PHE A 54 -4.65 -13.60 4.96
CA PHE A 54 -4.41 -13.57 3.52
C PHE A 54 -4.68 -12.20 2.92
N ILE A 55 -3.80 -11.77 2.01
CA ILE A 55 -4.02 -10.57 1.22
C ILE A 55 -4.17 -10.97 -0.25
N VAL A 56 -5.39 -10.85 -0.77
CA VAL A 56 -5.77 -11.34 -2.10
C VAL A 56 -5.69 -10.20 -3.12
N HIS A 57 -4.66 -10.21 -3.97
CA HIS A 57 -4.64 -9.33 -5.14
C HIS A 57 -5.51 -9.92 -6.24
N THR A 58 -6.64 -9.30 -6.49
CA THR A 58 -7.73 -9.79 -7.33
C THR A 58 -7.45 -9.73 -8.85
N ARG A 59 -6.20 -10.00 -9.24
CA ARG A 59 -5.75 -10.19 -10.62
C ARG A 59 -4.85 -11.42 -10.72
N SER A 60 -4.91 -12.14 -11.84
CA SER A 60 -3.94 -13.18 -12.17
C SER A 60 -2.57 -12.59 -12.50
N ALA A 61 -1.51 -13.35 -12.31
CA ALA A 61 -0.17 -13.00 -12.77
C ALA A 61 0.07 -13.62 -14.16
N TRP A 62 0.45 -12.82 -15.14
CA TRP A 62 0.92 -13.31 -16.43
C TRP A 62 2.43 -13.19 -16.46
N LEU A 63 3.12 -14.33 -16.40
CA LEU A 63 4.58 -14.37 -16.24
C LEU A 63 5.32 -14.04 -17.53
N LYS A 64 4.65 -14.16 -18.68
CA LYS A 64 5.23 -13.89 -19.98
C LYS A 64 4.52 -12.74 -20.68
N GLY A 65 5.27 -11.93 -21.41
CA GLY A 65 4.73 -10.90 -22.30
C GLY A 65 4.33 -9.58 -21.65
N LEU A 66 4.35 -9.45 -20.32
CA LEU A 66 4.00 -8.22 -19.61
C LEU A 66 5.12 -7.76 -18.69
N SER A 67 5.37 -6.44 -18.67
CA SER A 67 6.19 -5.81 -17.64
C SER A 67 5.51 -5.91 -16.26
N PRO A 68 6.24 -5.71 -15.14
CA PRO A 68 5.65 -5.67 -13.80
C PRO A 68 4.56 -4.60 -13.64
N LYS A 69 4.62 -3.50 -14.40
CA LYS A 69 3.58 -2.47 -14.39
C LYS A 69 2.31 -2.98 -15.07
N GLU A 70 2.44 -3.50 -16.28
CA GLU A 70 1.33 -4.04 -17.07
C GLU A 70 0.64 -5.21 -16.36
N ASN A 71 1.40 -6.06 -15.66
CA ASN A 71 0.87 -7.16 -14.86
C ASN A 71 -0.04 -6.71 -13.69
N ARG A 72 -0.03 -5.42 -13.35
CA ARG A 72 -0.94 -4.83 -12.36
C ARG A 72 -2.13 -4.11 -12.98
N GLU A 73 -2.17 -4.01 -14.30
CA GLU A 73 -3.17 -3.21 -15.03
C GLU A 73 -3.94 -4.03 -16.07
N VAL A 74 -3.24 -4.85 -16.87
CA VAL A 74 -3.80 -5.59 -18.00
C VAL A 74 -4.65 -6.80 -17.59
N PRO A 75 -4.19 -7.74 -16.71
CA PRO A 75 -5.04 -8.87 -16.35
C PRO A 75 -6.35 -8.39 -15.70
N PRO A 76 -7.49 -9.04 -15.99
CA PRO A 76 -8.79 -8.62 -15.45
C PRO A 76 -8.81 -8.55 -13.92
N LEU A 77 -9.51 -7.54 -13.39
CA LEU A 77 -9.77 -7.41 -11.96
C LEU A 77 -11.01 -8.23 -11.60
N VAL A 78 -10.85 -9.28 -10.79
CA VAL A 78 -11.95 -10.22 -10.43
C VAL A 78 -12.11 -10.24 -8.91
N ARG A 79 -12.79 -9.23 -8.35
CA ARG A 79 -13.01 -9.06 -6.90
C ARG A 79 -13.84 -10.18 -6.30
N GLU A 80 -14.77 -10.75 -7.08
CA GLU A 80 -15.63 -11.85 -6.67
C GLU A 80 -14.82 -13.04 -6.11
N THR A 81 -13.64 -13.30 -6.65
CA THR A 81 -12.76 -14.36 -6.17
C THR A 81 -12.38 -14.18 -4.70
N ALA A 82 -12.10 -12.95 -4.25
CA ALA A 82 -11.76 -12.68 -2.84
C ALA A 82 -12.97 -12.93 -1.92
N PHE A 83 -14.16 -12.50 -2.31
CA PHE A 83 -15.39 -12.76 -1.55
C PHE A 83 -15.72 -14.25 -1.46
N ARG A 84 -15.51 -15.02 -2.54
CA ARG A 84 -15.68 -16.48 -2.54
C ARG A 84 -14.69 -17.15 -1.60
N LEU A 85 -13.41 -16.73 -1.62
CA LEU A 85 -12.40 -17.26 -0.71
C LEU A 85 -12.76 -16.97 0.76
N LYS A 86 -13.23 -15.74 1.08
CA LYS A 86 -13.69 -15.40 2.43
C LYS A 86 -14.86 -16.30 2.89
N LYS A 87 -15.73 -16.67 1.96
CA LYS A 87 -16.86 -17.57 2.23
C LYS A 87 -16.41 -19.02 2.49
N ASP A 88 -15.42 -19.48 1.72
CA ASP A 88 -14.87 -20.85 1.87
C ASP A 88 -13.96 -20.97 3.11
N PHE A 89 -13.31 -19.88 3.55
CA PHE A 89 -12.42 -19.82 4.71
C PHE A 89 -12.87 -18.71 5.71
N PRO A 90 -14.03 -18.90 6.37
CA PRO A 90 -14.67 -17.83 7.16
C PRO A 90 -13.92 -17.43 8.43
N ASP A 91 -13.10 -18.29 8.98
CA ASP A 91 -12.27 -18.07 10.17
C ASP A 91 -10.89 -17.43 9.88
N THR A 92 -10.65 -17.04 8.63
CA THR A 92 -9.46 -16.29 8.23
C THR A 92 -9.70 -14.77 8.25
N VAL A 93 -8.65 -14.00 8.47
CA VAL A 93 -8.61 -12.57 8.16
C VAL A 93 -8.22 -12.43 6.69
N MET A 94 -9.15 -11.95 5.86
CA MET A 94 -8.93 -11.85 4.43
C MET A 94 -9.06 -10.40 3.95
N LEU A 95 -7.94 -9.85 3.47
CA LEU A 95 -7.85 -8.51 2.95
C LEU A 95 -7.89 -8.51 1.43
N ILE A 96 -8.70 -7.64 0.85
CA ILE A 96 -8.77 -7.47 -0.60
C ILE A 96 -7.78 -6.39 -1.07
N ASN A 97 -7.10 -6.67 -2.17
CA ASN A 97 -6.16 -5.76 -2.83
C ASN A 97 -6.42 -5.74 -4.33
N GLY A 98 -6.19 -4.62 -4.96
CA GLY A 98 -6.28 -4.44 -6.41
C GLY A 98 -7.09 -3.21 -6.78
N GLN A 99 -6.40 -2.19 -7.30
CA GLN A 99 -6.98 -0.97 -7.88
C GLN A 99 -8.01 -0.26 -6.97
N ILE A 100 -7.78 -0.26 -5.66
CA ILE A 100 -8.56 0.51 -4.69
C ILE A 100 -8.02 1.94 -4.74
N ALA A 101 -8.89 2.89 -5.09
CA ALA A 101 -8.51 4.27 -5.42
C ALA A 101 -9.01 5.33 -4.43
N SER A 102 -9.94 4.98 -3.52
CA SER A 102 -10.47 5.88 -2.50
C SER A 102 -10.78 5.15 -1.19
N ILE A 103 -10.95 5.90 -0.11
CA ILE A 103 -11.37 5.37 1.19
C ILE A 103 -12.83 4.94 1.16
N ASP A 104 -13.69 5.64 0.41
CA ASP A 104 -15.09 5.22 0.22
C ASP A 104 -15.19 3.85 -0.46
N GLU A 105 -14.36 3.61 -1.48
CA GLU A 105 -14.26 2.29 -2.12
C GLU A 105 -13.75 1.23 -1.13
N ALA A 106 -12.76 1.57 -0.31
CA ALA A 106 -12.25 0.70 0.74
C ALA A 106 -13.35 0.34 1.74
N LYS A 107 -14.11 1.34 2.21
CA LYS A 107 -15.27 1.16 3.12
C LYS A 107 -16.32 0.25 2.50
N ALA A 108 -16.70 0.48 1.24
CA ALA A 108 -17.69 -0.35 0.55
C ALA A 108 -17.26 -1.82 0.46
N LEU A 109 -15.97 -2.11 0.27
CA LEU A 109 -15.44 -3.48 0.24
C LEU A 109 -15.49 -4.15 1.63
N VAL A 110 -15.23 -3.40 2.69
CA VAL A 110 -15.35 -3.89 4.07
C VAL A 110 -16.82 -4.14 4.41
N ASP A 111 -17.71 -3.20 4.09
CA ASP A 111 -19.16 -3.36 4.31
C ASP A 111 -19.75 -4.54 3.53
N ALA A 112 -19.16 -4.87 2.39
CA ALA A 112 -19.55 -6.06 1.60
C ALA A 112 -19.04 -7.39 2.18
N GLY A 113 -18.27 -7.38 3.29
CA GLY A 113 -17.87 -8.56 4.05
C GLY A 113 -16.38 -8.95 3.96
N MET A 114 -15.52 -8.09 3.44
CA MET A 114 -14.07 -8.27 3.59
C MET A 114 -13.60 -7.79 4.98
N ASP A 115 -12.59 -8.46 5.56
CA ASP A 115 -12.05 -8.06 6.87
C ASP A 115 -11.17 -6.81 6.80
N GLY A 116 -10.79 -6.40 5.59
CA GLY A 116 -10.00 -5.20 5.37
C GLY A 116 -9.55 -5.05 3.93
N VAL A 117 -8.82 -4.00 3.67
CA VAL A 117 -8.30 -3.64 2.34
C VAL A 117 -6.81 -3.36 2.37
N MET A 118 -6.13 -3.66 1.28
CA MET A 118 -4.75 -3.21 1.07
C MET A 118 -4.74 -2.19 -0.08
N VAL A 119 -4.54 -0.92 0.27
CA VAL A 119 -4.32 0.15 -0.72
C VAL A 119 -2.83 0.21 -1.06
N GLY A 120 -2.50 0.38 -2.32
CA GLY A 120 -1.11 0.42 -2.78
C GLY A 120 -0.78 1.73 -3.49
N ARG A 121 -0.75 1.69 -4.82
CA ARG A 121 -0.31 2.80 -5.67
C ARG A 121 -1.08 4.10 -5.44
N ALA A 122 -2.37 4.04 -5.19
CA ALA A 122 -3.18 5.22 -4.94
C ALA A 122 -2.70 5.99 -3.70
N ALA A 123 -2.46 5.29 -2.59
CA ALA A 123 -1.93 5.89 -1.37
C ALA A 123 -0.50 6.43 -1.55
N TYR A 124 0.34 5.76 -2.35
CA TYR A 124 1.69 6.25 -2.65
C TYR A 124 1.67 7.52 -3.52
N GLN A 125 0.78 7.57 -4.52
CA GLN A 125 0.65 8.71 -5.43
C GLN A 125 -0.05 9.91 -4.78
N ASN A 126 -1.01 9.64 -3.90
CA ASN A 126 -1.77 10.64 -3.16
C ASN A 126 -1.95 10.18 -1.70
N PRO A 127 -0.92 10.31 -0.84
CA PRO A 127 -1.04 9.89 0.56
C PRO A 127 -2.14 10.63 1.31
N TRP A 128 -2.52 11.83 0.87
CA TRP A 128 -3.61 12.60 1.47
C TRP A 128 -4.98 11.90 1.40
N MET A 129 -5.16 10.93 0.49
CA MET A 129 -6.37 10.11 0.47
C MET A 129 -6.61 9.35 1.78
N LEU A 130 -5.56 9.12 2.57
CA LEU A 130 -5.65 8.40 3.85
C LEU A 130 -6.07 9.31 5.03
N ALA A 131 -6.14 10.64 4.84
CA ALA A 131 -6.45 11.57 5.93
C ALA A 131 -7.80 11.31 6.60
N GLY A 132 -8.80 10.84 5.84
CA GLY A 132 -10.13 10.48 6.37
C GLY A 132 -10.29 8.99 6.71
N ALA A 133 -9.21 8.18 6.66
CA ALA A 133 -9.34 6.73 6.82
C ALA A 133 -9.82 6.32 8.21
N ASP A 134 -9.33 6.97 9.26
CA ASP A 134 -9.69 6.66 10.65
C ASP A 134 -11.17 6.97 10.92
N GLU A 135 -11.66 8.10 10.42
CA GLU A 135 -13.06 8.48 10.53
C GLU A 135 -13.98 7.53 9.76
N VAL A 136 -13.68 7.31 8.48
CA VAL A 136 -14.57 6.54 7.58
C VAL A 136 -14.58 5.04 7.92
N LEU A 137 -13.42 4.47 8.29
CA LEU A 137 -13.29 3.03 8.54
C LEU A 137 -13.53 2.65 10.01
N TYR A 138 -13.20 3.54 10.96
CA TYR A 138 -13.22 3.20 12.38
C TYR A 138 -14.07 4.16 13.23
N GLY A 139 -14.64 5.23 12.65
CA GLY A 139 -15.44 6.22 13.36
C GLY A 139 -14.62 7.07 14.35
N VAL A 140 -13.33 7.20 14.14
CA VAL A 140 -12.41 7.98 14.98
C VAL A 140 -12.09 9.29 14.28
N GLU A 141 -12.56 10.41 14.84
CA GLU A 141 -12.23 11.75 14.32
C GLU A 141 -10.74 12.02 14.43
N HIS A 142 -10.19 12.61 13.39
CA HIS A 142 -8.76 12.93 13.32
C HIS A 142 -8.53 14.22 12.52
N ASP A 143 -8.04 15.27 13.21
CA ASP A 143 -7.78 16.60 12.62
C ASP A 143 -6.34 16.72 12.11
N VAL A 144 -5.91 15.83 11.20
CA VAL A 144 -4.60 15.95 10.58
C VAL A 144 -4.64 16.95 9.43
N THR A 145 -3.66 17.86 9.37
CA THR A 145 -3.48 18.78 8.23
C THR A 145 -2.25 18.40 7.40
N ARG A 146 -2.23 18.80 6.11
CA ARG A 146 -1.04 18.61 5.28
C ARG A 146 0.19 19.32 5.85
N LEU A 147 0.00 20.51 6.43
CA LEU A 147 1.08 21.27 7.07
C LEU A 147 1.64 20.52 8.27
N GLU A 148 0.81 19.90 9.08
CA GLU A 148 1.27 19.05 10.17
C GLU A 148 2.09 17.85 9.67
N CYS A 149 1.69 17.22 8.57
CA CYS A 149 2.48 16.17 7.91
C CYS A 149 3.85 16.69 7.45
N VAL A 150 3.90 17.92 6.91
CA VAL A 150 5.15 18.60 6.51
C VAL A 150 6.05 18.80 7.73
N HIS A 151 5.52 19.36 8.83
CA HIS A 151 6.28 19.60 10.06
C HIS A 151 6.82 18.29 10.65
N ARG A 152 5.99 17.25 10.75
CA ARG A 152 6.41 15.94 11.27
C ARG A 152 7.51 15.32 10.39
N MET A 153 7.40 15.45 9.08
CA MET A 153 8.39 14.89 8.17
C MET A 153 9.70 15.68 8.19
N THR A 154 9.63 17.00 8.35
CA THR A 154 10.81 17.86 8.56
C THR A 154 11.52 17.49 9.87
N ALA A 155 10.79 17.37 10.97
CA ALA A 155 11.35 16.95 12.25
C ALA A 155 12.01 15.56 12.18
N TYR A 156 11.38 14.60 11.47
CA TYR A 156 11.96 13.28 11.23
C TYR A 156 13.30 13.35 10.49
N LEU A 157 13.41 14.22 9.48
CA LEU A 157 14.69 14.42 8.76
C LEU A 157 15.75 15.09 9.65
N GLU A 158 15.36 16.07 10.46
CA GLU A 158 16.28 16.74 11.37
C GLU A 158 16.83 15.82 12.46
N GLU A 159 16.00 14.93 12.97
CA GLU A 159 16.39 13.97 14.01
C GLU A 159 17.27 12.85 13.46
N ASN A 160 16.94 12.32 12.27
CA ASN A 160 17.56 11.07 11.79
C ASN A 160 18.56 11.26 10.66
N TYR A 161 18.47 12.36 9.86
CA TYR A 161 19.21 12.51 8.61
C TYR A 161 19.68 13.96 8.36
N ARG A 162 19.93 14.75 9.39
CA ARG A 162 20.24 16.20 9.30
C ARG A 162 21.28 16.54 8.24
N ASP A 163 22.36 15.77 8.19
CA ASP A 163 23.51 16.01 7.30
C ASP A 163 23.58 15.00 6.12
N ASP A 164 22.58 14.13 5.98
CA ASP A 164 22.55 13.12 4.93
C ASP A 164 21.71 13.59 3.72
N VAL A 165 22.38 14.28 2.80
CA VAL A 165 21.76 14.77 1.55
C VAL A 165 21.13 13.65 0.72
N HIS A 166 21.68 12.43 0.77
CA HIS A 166 21.14 11.29 0.01
C HIS A 166 19.82 10.80 0.62
N ALA A 167 19.75 10.69 1.94
CA ALA A 167 18.52 10.32 2.64
C ALA A 167 17.44 11.41 2.49
N ILE A 168 17.79 12.70 2.63
CA ILE A 168 16.89 13.84 2.41
C ILE A 168 16.29 13.77 1.00
N ARG A 169 17.12 13.57 -0.03
CA ARG A 169 16.66 13.43 -1.41
C ARG A 169 15.76 12.20 -1.61
N ALA A 170 16.05 11.10 -0.94
CA ALA A 170 15.23 9.89 -1.01
C ALA A 170 13.85 10.13 -0.40
N VAL A 171 13.78 10.73 0.79
CA VAL A 171 12.51 11.07 1.47
C VAL A 171 11.71 12.08 0.66
N ALA A 172 12.34 13.15 0.14
CA ALA A 172 11.69 14.18 -0.67
C ALA A 172 10.93 13.59 -1.87
N ARG A 173 11.44 12.54 -2.50
CA ARG A 173 10.73 11.83 -3.59
C ARG A 173 9.45 11.15 -3.15
N HIS A 174 9.38 10.67 -1.90
CA HIS A 174 8.22 9.93 -1.38
C HIS A 174 7.11 10.86 -0.88
N VAL A 175 7.42 12.12 -0.55
CA VAL A 175 6.41 13.11 -0.10
C VAL A 175 5.78 13.92 -1.24
N ASN A 176 6.23 13.74 -2.48
CA ASN A 176 5.76 14.49 -3.65
C ASN A 176 4.23 14.50 -3.79
N GLY A 177 3.57 13.37 -3.48
CA GLY A 177 2.13 13.21 -3.60
C GLY A 177 1.31 13.97 -2.54
N LEU A 178 1.93 14.45 -1.45
CA LEU A 178 1.21 15.12 -0.36
C LEU A 178 0.42 16.36 -0.82
N ALA A 179 0.95 17.09 -1.79
CA ALA A 179 0.31 18.28 -2.36
C ALA A 179 -0.54 17.97 -3.61
N GLN A 180 -0.81 16.72 -3.93
CA GLN A 180 -1.58 16.38 -5.11
C GLN A 180 -2.97 17.02 -5.08
N GLY A 181 -3.38 17.60 -6.22
CA GLY A 181 -4.67 18.29 -6.38
C GLY A 181 -4.71 19.73 -5.89
N LEU A 182 -3.66 20.23 -5.23
CA LEU A 182 -3.62 21.62 -4.78
C LEU A 182 -3.07 22.57 -5.88
N PRO A 183 -3.61 23.79 -6.01
CA PRO A 183 -2.94 24.88 -6.69
C PRO A 183 -1.55 25.08 -6.03
N GLY A 184 -0.47 25.13 -6.82
CA GLY A 184 0.90 25.18 -6.26
C GLY A 184 1.64 23.82 -6.21
N ALA A 185 0.98 22.69 -6.37
CA ALA A 185 1.61 21.37 -6.36
C ALA A 185 2.76 21.21 -7.39
N ARG A 186 2.77 22.00 -8.47
CA ARG A 186 3.89 22.03 -9.42
C ARG A 186 5.14 22.63 -8.79
N ARG A 187 5.00 23.77 -8.07
CA ARG A 187 6.11 24.44 -7.37
C ARG A 187 6.67 23.53 -6.27
N TRP A 188 5.80 22.94 -5.47
CA TRP A 188 6.16 21.92 -4.47
C TRP A 188 7.10 20.86 -5.03
N ARG A 189 6.71 20.20 -6.13
CA ARG A 189 7.54 19.16 -6.76
C ARG A 189 8.84 19.70 -7.35
N GLN A 190 8.83 20.90 -7.89
CA GLN A 190 10.05 21.53 -8.42
C GLN A 190 11.09 21.76 -7.33
N VAL A 191 10.70 22.34 -6.20
CA VAL A 191 11.61 22.58 -5.07
C VAL A 191 12.15 21.28 -4.49
N LEU A 192 11.29 20.29 -4.25
CA LEU A 192 11.70 18.97 -3.72
C LEU A 192 12.67 18.22 -4.62
N SER A 193 12.70 18.51 -5.92
CA SER A 193 13.59 17.87 -6.89
C SER A 193 14.81 18.72 -7.28
N ASP A 194 14.90 19.97 -6.81
CA ASP A 194 16.00 20.87 -7.12
C ASP A 194 17.26 20.51 -6.31
N PRO A 195 18.36 20.11 -6.99
CA PRO A 195 19.62 19.76 -6.31
C PRO A 195 20.20 20.91 -5.47
N ALA A 196 20.02 22.17 -5.88
CA ALA A 196 20.49 23.33 -5.13
C ALA A 196 19.69 23.49 -3.84
N ALA A 197 18.35 23.46 -3.91
CA ALA A 197 17.49 23.52 -2.73
C ALA A 197 17.76 22.38 -1.76
N ILE A 198 17.94 21.15 -2.25
CA ILE A 198 18.25 19.97 -1.41
C ILE A 198 19.55 20.21 -0.62
N LYS A 199 20.60 20.74 -1.28
CA LYS A 199 21.89 21.01 -0.64
C LYS A 199 21.81 22.15 0.36
N ASP A 200 21.13 23.24 -0.01
CA ASP A 200 21.12 24.48 0.78
C ASP A 200 20.19 24.41 1.99
N ARG A 201 19.08 23.68 1.86
CA ARG A 201 18.05 23.58 2.92
C ARG A 201 18.21 22.34 3.81
N GLY A 202 18.93 21.33 3.34
CA GLY A 202 19.16 20.11 4.12
C GLY A 202 17.86 19.49 4.62
N ALA A 203 17.79 19.15 5.90
CA ALA A 203 16.60 18.58 6.54
C ALA A 203 15.37 19.49 6.51
N GLY A 204 15.54 20.82 6.42
CA GLY A 204 14.45 21.80 6.27
C GLY A 204 13.81 21.87 4.88
N LEU A 205 14.28 21.08 3.91
CA LEU A 205 13.82 21.11 2.51
C LEU A 205 12.30 20.98 2.37
N ILE A 206 11.67 20.08 3.12
CA ILE A 206 10.25 19.76 2.98
C ILE A 206 9.39 20.95 3.41
N GLN A 207 9.73 21.57 4.54
CA GLN A 207 9.06 22.79 5.02
C GLN A 207 9.28 23.94 4.06
N TYR A 208 10.50 24.20 3.64
CA TYR A 208 10.82 25.23 2.65
C TYR A 208 10.04 25.06 1.34
N ALA A 209 9.93 23.83 0.85
CA ALA A 209 9.15 23.56 -0.36
C ALA A 209 7.65 23.85 -0.19
N TRP A 210 7.12 23.65 1.02
CA TRP A 210 5.72 23.99 1.33
C TRP A 210 5.51 25.50 1.34
N GLU A 211 6.36 26.23 2.03
CA GLU A 211 6.33 27.70 2.11
C GLU A 211 6.43 28.35 0.72
N GLU A 212 7.34 27.86 -0.12
CA GLU A 212 7.50 28.31 -1.51
C GLU A 212 6.28 28.05 -2.42
N ALA A 213 5.53 27.01 -2.12
CA ALA A 213 4.39 26.59 -2.93
C ALA A 213 3.06 27.17 -2.45
N PHE A 214 2.90 27.38 -1.14
CA PHE A 214 1.61 27.67 -0.50
C PHE A 214 1.64 28.88 0.44
N GLY A 215 2.83 29.45 0.71
CA GLY A 215 3.02 30.52 1.68
C GLY A 215 3.25 30.00 3.10
N GLU A 216 3.62 30.92 4.00
CA GLU A 216 3.69 30.65 5.44
C GLU A 216 2.27 30.41 5.94
N GLY A 217 2.02 29.23 6.54
CA GLY A 217 0.72 28.81 7.05
C GLY A 217 0.36 29.43 8.40
#